data_7621ea2b019a6415a972ef1cb406e816
#
_entry.id   7621ea2b019a6415a972ef1cb406e816
#
_cell.length_a   1.000
_cell.length_b   1.000
_cell.length_c   1.000
_cell.angle_alpha   90.00
_cell.angle_beta   90.00
_cell.angle_gamma   90.00
#
_symmetry.space_group_name_H-M   'P 1'
#
loop_
_entity.id
_entity.type
_entity.pdbx_description
1 polymer ?
#
loop_
_entity_poly.entity_id
_entity_poly.type
_entity_poly.pdbx_seq_one_letter_code
_entity_poly.pdbx_strand_id
1 'polypeptide(L)'
;GGDVQSFMRISDKPIFSDLIAKGTADIILSVEPMEALRYLPYLKQGGYVVTNATPFINIPNYPEVETLMDTLKALPHQVIIDADSIAKEAAGNVRASNFVMMGAGSPFIEIPFEYLEKGIMAIFERKGADVVEMNLKALRAGREFAQNYIK
;
A
#
# COMPACT_ATOMS: atom_id res chain seq x y z
N GLY A 1 -19.33 -7.81 1.11
CA GLY A 1 -18.19 -7.16 0.54
C GLY A 1 -17.59 -8.04 -0.55
N GLY A 2 -17.03 -7.44 -1.53
CA GLY A 2 -16.35 -8.11 -2.62
C GLY A 2 -14.97 -7.50 -2.82
N ASP A 3 -14.24 -8.06 -3.78
CA ASP A 3 -12.99 -7.54 -4.25
C ASP A 3 -13.14 -6.07 -4.72
N VAL A 4 -12.26 -5.21 -4.24
CA VAL A 4 -12.21 -3.80 -4.64
C VAL A 4 -10.82 -3.52 -5.20
N GLN A 5 -10.77 -3.14 -6.48
CA GLN A 5 -9.54 -2.76 -7.14
C GLN A 5 -9.62 -1.34 -7.70
N SER A 6 -8.48 -0.69 -7.78
CA SER A 6 -8.32 0.61 -8.43
C SER A 6 -7.04 0.62 -9.24
N PHE A 7 -7.12 1.09 -10.47
CA PHE A 7 -5.94 1.35 -11.29
C PHE A 7 -5.58 2.82 -11.23
N MET A 8 -4.30 3.10 -11.02
CA MET A 8 -3.76 4.46 -11.07
C MET A 8 -2.59 4.51 -12.04
N ARG A 9 -2.62 5.46 -12.96
CA ARG A 9 -1.52 5.74 -13.90
C ARG A 9 -1.09 7.17 -13.75
N ILE A 10 0.20 7.38 -13.68
CA ILE A 10 0.83 8.71 -13.57
C ILE A 10 1.87 8.82 -14.67
N SER A 11 1.84 9.89 -15.45
CA SER A 11 2.75 10.11 -16.57
C SER A 11 2.87 11.59 -16.90
N ASP A 12 4.03 12.01 -17.36
CA ASP A 12 4.28 13.30 -18.00
C ASP A 12 3.82 13.35 -19.47
N LYS A 13 3.33 12.21 -19.98
CA LYS A 13 2.80 12.05 -21.33
C LYS A 13 1.29 11.79 -21.31
N PRO A 14 0.58 12.02 -22.43
CA PRO A 14 -0.85 11.71 -22.51
C PRO A 14 -1.15 10.25 -22.16
N ILE A 15 -2.14 10.03 -21.29
CA ILE A 15 -2.64 8.72 -20.91
C ILE A 15 -3.92 8.46 -21.73
N PHE A 16 -3.90 7.43 -22.59
CA PHE A 16 -5.03 7.09 -23.48
C PHE A 16 -5.97 6.05 -22.87
N SER A 17 -5.59 5.41 -21.77
CA SER A 17 -6.42 4.44 -21.06
C SER A 17 -6.09 4.49 -19.57
N ASP A 18 -7.10 4.42 -18.73
CA ASP A 18 -7.00 4.31 -17.28
C ASP A 18 -6.74 2.87 -16.80
N LEU A 19 -6.90 1.88 -17.70
CA LEU A 19 -6.62 0.48 -17.39
C LEU A 19 -5.13 0.17 -17.47
N ILE A 20 -4.66 -0.68 -16.56
CA ILE A 20 -3.31 -1.25 -16.56
C ILE A 20 -3.36 -2.62 -17.21
N ALA A 21 -2.55 -2.83 -18.23
CA ALA A 21 -2.41 -4.14 -18.88
C ALA A 21 -1.67 -5.12 -17.97
N LYS A 22 -1.94 -6.42 -18.12
CA LYS A 22 -1.20 -7.46 -17.40
C LYS A 22 0.30 -7.36 -17.69
N GLY A 23 1.12 -7.54 -16.66
CA GLY A 23 2.57 -7.47 -16.76
C GLY A 23 3.15 -6.06 -16.89
N THR A 24 2.39 -4.99 -16.62
CA THR A 24 2.86 -3.60 -16.79
C THR A 24 2.79 -2.73 -15.54
N ALA A 25 2.19 -3.21 -14.46
CA ALA A 25 2.12 -2.45 -13.21
C ALA A 25 3.49 -2.38 -12.52
N ASP A 26 3.90 -1.19 -12.12
CA ASP A 26 5.14 -0.97 -11.37
C ASP A 26 5.02 -1.45 -9.92
N ILE A 27 3.85 -1.31 -9.34
CA ILE A 27 3.56 -1.66 -7.95
C ILE A 27 2.14 -2.25 -7.81
N ILE A 28 2.02 -3.23 -6.94
CA ILE A 28 0.75 -3.67 -6.35
C ILE A 28 0.75 -3.20 -4.90
N LEU A 29 -0.18 -2.33 -4.54
CA LEU A 29 -0.39 -1.86 -3.18
C LEU A 29 -1.69 -2.45 -2.65
N SER A 30 -1.59 -3.38 -1.69
CA SER A 30 -2.75 -4.12 -1.19
C SER A 30 -2.92 -3.98 0.32
N VAL A 31 -4.14 -3.70 0.74
CA VAL A 31 -4.50 -3.66 2.18
C VAL A 31 -4.84 -5.06 2.73
N GLU A 32 -4.80 -6.08 1.87
CA GLU A 32 -5.15 -7.46 2.19
C GLU A 32 -4.23 -8.45 1.45
N PRO A 33 -3.58 -9.40 2.14
CA PRO A 33 -2.51 -10.21 1.56
C PRO A 33 -2.97 -11.17 0.45
N MET A 34 -4.15 -11.77 0.54
CA MET A 34 -4.68 -12.65 -0.52
C MET A 34 -4.93 -11.87 -1.81
N GLU A 35 -5.45 -10.66 -1.70
CA GLU A 35 -5.70 -9.79 -2.85
C GLU A 35 -4.38 -9.39 -3.54
N ALA A 36 -3.29 -9.19 -2.79
CA ALA A 36 -1.98 -8.95 -3.37
C ALA A 36 -1.57 -10.06 -4.35
N LEU A 37 -1.75 -11.33 -3.97
CA LEU A 37 -1.45 -12.49 -4.82
C LEU A 37 -2.39 -12.60 -6.03
N ARG A 38 -3.66 -12.25 -5.87
CA ARG A 38 -4.67 -12.28 -6.94
C ARG A 38 -4.28 -11.38 -8.11
N TYR A 39 -3.65 -10.24 -7.82
CA TYR A 39 -3.26 -9.24 -8.83
C TYR A 39 -1.84 -9.38 -9.36
N LEU A 40 -1.06 -10.38 -8.92
CA LEU A 40 0.30 -10.64 -9.44
C LEU A 40 0.40 -10.68 -10.98
N PRO A 41 -0.61 -11.19 -11.74
CA PRO A 41 -0.55 -11.17 -13.20
C PRO A 41 -0.43 -9.76 -13.82
N TYR A 42 -0.75 -8.70 -13.07
CA TYR A 42 -0.60 -7.32 -13.53
C TYR A 42 0.80 -6.75 -13.30
N LEU A 43 1.57 -7.34 -12.36
CA LEU A 43 2.89 -6.84 -11.99
C LEU A 43 3.90 -7.06 -13.12
N LYS A 44 4.68 -6.03 -13.45
CA LYS A 44 5.79 -6.15 -14.38
C LYS A 44 6.97 -6.90 -13.75
N GLN A 45 7.89 -7.40 -14.58
CA GLN A 45 9.15 -7.92 -14.10
C GLN A 45 9.92 -6.84 -13.33
N GLY A 46 10.36 -7.15 -12.11
CA GLY A 46 11.04 -6.21 -11.21
C GLY A 46 10.11 -5.22 -10.50
N GLY A 47 8.79 -5.34 -10.68
CA GLY A 47 7.83 -4.57 -9.91
C GLY A 47 7.73 -5.01 -8.45
N TYR A 48 7.16 -4.16 -7.60
CA TYR A 48 7.05 -4.39 -6.15
C TYR A 48 5.64 -4.78 -5.73
N VAL A 49 5.55 -5.71 -4.78
CA VAL A 49 4.32 -6.00 -4.03
C VAL A 49 4.45 -5.40 -2.64
N VAL A 50 3.59 -4.47 -2.28
CA VAL A 50 3.49 -3.91 -0.93
C VAL A 50 2.14 -4.28 -0.36
N THR A 51 2.13 -5.05 0.72
CA THR A 51 0.87 -5.57 1.27
C THR A 51 0.81 -5.49 2.78
N ASN A 52 -0.41 -5.28 3.31
CA ASN A 52 -0.65 -5.47 4.73
C ASN A 52 -0.47 -6.94 5.11
N ALA A 53 0.09 -7.19 6.28
CA ALA A 53 0.28 -8.54 6.82
C ALA A 53 -1.02 -9.14 7.40
N THR A 54 -1.98 -8.29 7.77
CA THR A 54 -3.21 -8.72 8.44
C THR A 54 -4.25 -9.20 7.43
N PRO A 55 -4.66 -10.47 7.45
CA PRO A 55 -5.68 -10.99 6.56
C PRO A 55 -7.07 -10.52 6.99
N PHE A 56 -7.97 -10.31 6.03
CA PHE A 56 -9.37 -10.04 6.28
C PHE A 56 -10.22 -11.27 5.94
N ILE A 57 -10.33 -12.19 6.91
CA ILE A 57 -11.00 -13.48 6.74
C ILE A 57 -12.52 -13.27 6.76
N ASN A 58 -13.12 -13.06 5.60
CA ASN A 58 -14.56 -12.84 5.41
C ASN A 58 -15.24 -13.90 4.54
N ILE A 59 -14.53 -14.95 4.14
CA ILE A 59 -15.03 -16.07 3.34
C ILE A 59 -14.69 -17.40 4.01
N PRO A 60 -15.57 -18.43 3.92
CA PRO A 60 -15.35 -19.70 4.62
C PRO A 60 -14.17 -20.52 4.08
N ASN A 61 -13.76 -20.30 2.83
CA ASN A 61 -12.65 -20.99 2.16
C ASN A 61 -11.43 -20.09 1.99
N TYR A 62 -11.16 -19.21 2.95
CA TYR A 62 -9.94 -18.41 2.96
C TYR A 62 -8.71 -19.33 3.00
N PRO A 63 -7.66 -19.07 2.21
CA PRO A 63 -6.44 -19.89 2.23
C PRO A 63 -5.79 -19.92 3.62
N GLU A 64 -5.02 -20.99 3.89
CA GLU A 64 -4.20 -21.06 5.10
C GLU A 64 -3.25 -19.88 5.14
N VAL A 65 -3.33 -19.09 6.24
CA VAL A 65 -2.61 -17.82 6.38
C VAL A 65 -1.09 -18.00 6.29
N GLU A 66 -0.57 -19.08 6.88
CA GLU A 66 0.86 -19.40 6.84
C GLU A 66 1.34 -19.63 5.40
N THR A 67 0.64 -20.44 4.63
CA THR A 67 0.95 -20.72 3.21
C THR A 67 0.89 -19.45 2.36
N LEU A 68 -0.11 -18.60 2.62
CA LEU A 68 -0.28 -17.31 1.96
C LEU A 68 0.93 -16.40 2.23
N MET A 69 1.32 -16.27 3.50
CA MET A 69 2.45 -15.44 3.92
C MET A 69 3.78 -15.95 3.38
N ASP A 70 3.99 -17.25 3.34
CA ASP A 70 5.20 -17.87 2.77
C ASP A 70 5.28 -17.62 1.26
N THR A 71 4.15 -17.69 0.56
CA THR A 71 4.08 -17.33 -0.87
C THR A 71 4.46 -15.88 -1.10
N LEU A 72 3.97 -14.95 -0.27
CA LEU A 72 4.31 -13.53 -0.37
C LEU A 72 5.80 -13.27 -0.08
N LYS A 73 6.34 -13.90 0.96
CA LYS A 73 7.76 -13.78 1.33
C LYS A 73 8.71 -14.35 0.27
N ALA A 74 8.26 -15.31 -0.53
CA ALA A 74 9.03 -15.89 -1.62
C ALA A 74 9.12 -14.97 -2.85
N LEU A 75 8.35 -13.90 -2.92
CA LEU A 75 8.43 -12.93 -4.02
C LEU A 75 9.76 -12.15 -3.95
N PRO A 76 10.42 -11.91 -5.08
CA PRO A 76 11.74 -11.26 -5.10
C PRO A 76 11.70 -9.79 -4.66
N HIS A 77 10.60 -9.11 -4.89
CA HIS A 77 10.41 -7.69 -4.59
C HIS A 77 9.09 -7.49 -3.85
N GLN A 78 9.16 -7.54 -2.52
CA GLN A 78 7.98 -7.40 -1.68
C GLN A 78 8.28 -6.60 -0.41
N VAL A 79 7.25 -5.98 0.15
CA VAL A 79 7.20 -5.41 1.49
C VAL A 79 5.93 -5.87 2.16
N ILE A 80 6.06 -6.61 3.25
CA ILE A 80 4.95 -7.09 4.06
C ILE A 80 4.95 -6.32 5.38
N ILE A 81 3.90 -5.55 5.64
CA ILE A 81 3.85 -4.58 6.73
C ILE A 81 2.60 -4.79 7.59
N ASP A 82 2.74 -4.82 8.90
CA ASP A 82 1.59 -4.72 9.81
C ASP A 82 1.16 -3.26 9.94
N ALA A 83 0.35 -2.83 8.98
CA ALA A 83 -0.08 -1.44 8.87
C ALA A 83 -0.97 -1.01 10.04
N ASP A 84 -1.74 -1.92 10.62
CA ASP A 84 -2.66 -1.61 11.72
C ASP A 84 -1.90 -1.35 13.02
N SER A 85 -0.91 -2.18 13.35
CA SER A 85 -0.04 -1.98 14.50
C SER A 85 0.78 -0.70 14.39
N ILE A 86 1.37 -0.44 13.21
CA ILE A 86 2.14 0.78 12.96
C ILE A 86 1.24 2.03 13.04
N ALA A 87 0.04 2.00 12.48
CA ALA A 87 -0.91 3.11 12.58
C ALA A 87 -1.31 3.41 14.02
N LYS A 88 -1.53 2.36 14.82
CA LYS A 88 -1.84 2.50 16.24
C LYS A 88 -0.67 3.10 17.03
N GLU A 89 0.55 2.65 16.76
CA GLU A 89 1.76 3.11 17.47
C GLU A 89 2.13 4.55 17.05
N ALA A 90 2.25 4.82 15.75
CA ALA A 90 2.76 6.09 15.25
C ALA A 90 1.71 7.21 15.25
N ALA A 91 0.45 6.88 15.00
CA ALA A 91 -0.65 7.84 14.81
C ALA A 91 -1.75 7.73 15.89
N GLY A 92 -1.68 6.77 16.80
CA GLY A 92 -2.67 6.55 17.83
C GLY A 92 -4.03 6.03 17.32
N ASN A 93 -4.15 5.68 16.05
CA ASN A 93 -5.43 5.33 15.44
C ASN A 93 -5.27 4.35 14.27
N VAL A 94 -5.84 3.16 14.39
CA VAL A 94 -5.83 2.13 13.34
C VAL A 94 -6.46 2.61 12.02
N ARG A 95 -7.40 3.57 12.07
CA ARG A 95 -8.01 4.13 10.85
C ARG A 95 -7.00 4.83 9.92
N ALA A 96 -5.79 5.12 10.41
CA ALA A 96 -4.71 5.68 9.61
C ALA A 96 -3.88 4.62 8.85
N SER A 97 -4.21 3.32 8.96
CA SER A 97 -3.47 2.21 8.31
C SER A 97 -3.36 2.37 6.79
N ASN A 98 -4.36 2.94 6.13
CA ASN A 98 -4.28 3.23 4.70
C ASN A 98 -3.12 4.19 4.36
N PHE A 99 -2.81 5.16 5.25
CA PHE A 99 -1.69 6.07 5.05
C PHE A 99 -0.35 5.41 5.38
N VAL A 100 -0.31 4.45 6.32
CA VAL A 100 0.85 3.58 6.51
C VAL A 100 1.12 2.79 5.23
N MET A 101 0.10 2.18 4.63
CA MET A 101 0.24 1.47 3.36
C MET A 101 0.72 2.38 2.22
N MET A 102 0.15 3.58 2.09
CA MET A 102 0.58 4.55 1.09
C MET A 102 2.04 4.97 1.32
N GLY A 103 2.44 5.18 2.56
CA GLY A 103 3.82 5.46 2.94
C GLY A 103 4.76 4.32 2.56
N ALA A 104 4.38 3.07 2.86
CA ALA A 104 5.16 1.88 2.51
C ALA A 104 5.32 1.70 1.00
N GLY A 105 4.31 2.08 0.19
CA GLY A 105 4.40 2.07 -1.27
C GLY A 105 5.23 3.21 -1.85
N SER A 106 5.40 4.30 -1.11
CA SER A 106 6.00 5.55 -1.61
C SER A 106 7.45 5.43 -2.12
N PRO A 107 8.33 4.52 -1.65
CA PRO A 107 9.66 4.36 -2.21
C PRO A 107 9.68 3.77 -3.62
N PHE A 108 8.59 3.16 -4.07
CA PHE A 108 8.49 2.41 -5.34
C PHE A 108 7.68 3.16 -6.41
N ILE A 109 7.30 4.41 -6.14
CA ILE A 109 6.61 5.30 -7.09
C ILE A 109 7.48 6.52 -7.36
N GLU A 110 7.44 7.03 -8.59
CA GLU A 110 8.23 8.19 -9.02
C GLU A 110 7.56 9.52 -8.66
N ILE A 111 6.99 9.61 -7.44
CA ILE A 111 6.42 10.85 -6.91
C ILE A 111 7.29 11.30 -5.74
N PRO A 112 7.83 12.54 -5.74
CA PRO A 112 8.52 13.05 -4.58
C PRO A 112 7.62 13.00 -3.34
N PHE A 113 8.16 12.48 -2.24
CA PHE A 113 7.38 12.20 -1.02
C PHE A 113 6.65 13.42 -0.46
N GLU A 114 7.25 14.60 -0.61
CA GLU A 114 6.65 15.87 -0.19
C GLU A 114 5.28 16.15 -0.85
N TYR A 115 5.03 15.64 -2.06
CA TYR A 115 3.73 15.79 -2.71
C TYR A 115 2.67 14.90 -2.09
N LEU A 116 3.04 13.74 -1.56
CA LEU A 116 2.12 12.90 -0.79
C LEU A 116 1.74 13.58 0.52
N GLU A 117 2.72 14.19 1.21
CA GLU A 117 2.46 14.98 2.42
C GLU A 117 1.55 16.19 2.12
N LYS A 118 1.85 16.95 1.08
CA LYS A 118 1.01 18.08 0.62
C LYS A 118 -0.41 17.61 0.27
N GLY A 119 -0.55 16.45 -0.35
CA GLY A 119 -1.85 15.84 -0.65
C GLY A 119 -2.66 15.55 0.61
N ILE A 120 -2.05 14.98 1.64
CA ILE A 120 -2.71 14.76 2.94
C ILE A 120 -3.16 16.08 3.56
N MET A 121 -2.28 17.07 3.58
CA MET A 121 -2.63 18.39 4.12
C MET A 121 -3.85 18.98 3.39
N ALA A 122 -3.83 18.99 2.06
CA ALA A 122 -4.92 19.53 1.26
C ALA A 122 -6.27 18.80 1.46
N ILE A 123 -6.23 17.47 1.58
CA ILE A 123 -7.45 16.65 1.75
C ILE A 123 -8.05 16.83 3.15
N PHE A 124 -7.20 16.94 4.18
CA PHE A 124 -7.64 16.91 5.57
C PHE A 124 -7.62 18.28 6.27
N GLU A 125 -7.19 19.35 5.62
CA GLU A 125 -7.14 20.72 6.16
C GLU A 125 -8.44 21.09 6.88
N ARG A 126 -9.60 20.80 6.24
CA ARG A 126 -10.92 21.11 6.79
C ARG A 126 -11.34 20.26 7.98
N LYS A 127 -10.63 19.16 8.25
CA LYS A 127 -10.91 18.24 9.39
C LYS A 127 -10.11 18.58 10.65
N GLY A 128 -9.23 19.57 10.56
CA GLY A 128 -8.43 20.07 11.68
C GLY A 128 -6.99 19.56 11.66
N ALA A 129 -6.13 20.32 12.33
CA ALA A 129 -4.68 20.07 12.37
C ALA A 129 -4.31 18.69 12.94
N ASP A 130 -5.04 18.23 13.97
CA ASP A 130 -4.79 16.95 14.61
C ASP A 130 -5.00 15.77 13.64
N VAL A 131 -6.01 15.87 12.75
CA VAL A 131 -6.28 14.84 11.74
C VAL A 131 -5.20 14.85 10.66
N VAL A 132 -4.74 16.02 10.25
CA VAL A 132 -3.62 16.16 9.30
C VAL A 132 -2.37 15.52 9.89
N GLU A 133 -1.99 15.89 11.11
CA GLU A 133 -0.78 15.39 11.78
C GLU A 133 -0.84 13.88 12.00
N MET A 134 -1.98 13.34 12.41
CA MET A 134 -2.19 11.91 12.57
C MET A 134 -1.89 11.15 11.26
N ASN A 135 -2.43 11.62 10.14
CA ASN A 135 -2.24 10.96 8.86
C ASN A 135 -0.82 11.14 8.31
N LEU A 136 -0.16 12.27 8.56
CA LEU A 136 1.24 12.50 8.21
C LEU A 136 2.17 11.56 9.00
N LYS A 137 1.94 11.36 10.29
CA LYS A 137 2.71 10.40 11.11
C LYS A 137 2.58 9.00 10.56
N ALA A 138 1.36 8.57 10.22
CA ALA A 138 1.11 7.26 9.63
C ALA A 138 1.84 7.09 8.29
N LEU A 139 1.77 8.08 7.40
CA LEU A 139 2.46 8.07 6.11
C LEU A 139 3.98 7.94 6.28
N ARG A 140 4.57 8.74 7.16
CA ARG A 140 6.01 8.73 7.43
C ARG A 140 6.48 7.40 8.02
N ALA A 141 5.74 6.85 8.98
CA ALA A 141 6.03 5.56 9.59
C ALA A 141 6.02 4.41 8.58
N GLY A 142 5.04 4.38 7.67
CA GLY A 142 4.99 3.40 6.59
C GLY A 142 6.19 3.49 5.65
N ARG A 143 6.60 4.70 5.26
CA ARG A 143 7.79 4.92 4.44
C ARG A 143 9.07 4.46 5.13
N GLU A 144 9.25 4.84 6.38
CA GLU A 144 10.41 4.45 7.17
C GLU A 144 10.52 2.93 7.28
N PHE A 145 9.41 2.25 7.57
CA PHE A 145 9.35 0.79 7.60
C PHE A 145 9.83 0.19 6.28
N ALA A 146 9.26 0.61 5.14
CA ALA A 146 9.61 0.05 3.83
C ALA A 146 11.08 0.30 3.48
N GLN A 147 11.61 1.48 3.74
CA GLN A 147 13.02 1.81 3.51
C GLN A 147 13.99 0.97 4.34
N ASN A 148 13.60 0.56 5.55
CA ASN A 148 14.39 -0.32 6.40
C ASN A 148 14.22 -1.80 6.02
N TYR A 149 13.07 -2.18 5.49
CA TYR A 149 12.75 -3.53 5.06
C TYR A 149 13.56 -3.98 3.84
N ILE A 150 13.84 -3.08 2.90
CA ILE A 150 14.55 -3.36 1.65
C ILE A 150 16.07 -3.21 1.72
N LYS A 151 16.62 -2.85 2.89
CA LYS A 151 18.08 -2.79 3.11
C LYS A 151 18.63 -4.18 3.40
#